data_2dd7f77ec6077e6b63a5535eee5a3e34
#
_entry.id   2dd7f77ec6077e6b63a5535eee5a3e34
#
_cell.length_a   1.000
_cell.length_b   1.000
_cell.length_c   1.000
_cell.angle_alpha   90.00
_cell.angle_beta   90.00
_cell.angle_gamma   90.00
#
_symmetry.space_group_name_H-M   'P 1'
#
loop_
_entity.id
_entity.type
_entity.pdbx_description
1 polymer ?
#
loop_
_entity_poly.entity_id
_entity_poly.type
_entity_poly.pdbx_seq_one_letter_code
_entity_poly.pdbx_strand_id
1 'polypeptide(L)' 'MSPALQSFRDLDDLVLHLKGLVLVRGVREERGADADELAMYGAEIDRVRDRLAAVVRASEQAA' A
#
# COMPACT_ATOMS: atom_id res chain seq x y z
N MET A 1 -16.39 6.83 17.57
CA MET A 1 -16.02 5.86 16.51
C MET A 1 -15.20 4.75 17.15
N SER A 2 -15.55 3.49 16.89
CA SER A 2 -14.82 2.40 17.52
C SER A 2 -13.46 2.19 16.88
N PRO A 3 -12.43 1.80 17.64
CA PRO A 3 -11.11 1.52 17.08
C PRO A 3 -11.13 0.44 16.00
N ALA A 4 -12.05 -0.52 16.08
CA ALA A 4 -12.17 -1.59 15.10
C ALA A 4 -12.58 -1.05 13.72
N LEU A 5 -13.55 -0.13 13.68
CA LEU A 5 -14.00 0.49 12.44
C LEU A 5 -12.90 1.33 11.81
N GLN A 6 -12.12 2.03 12.62
CA GLN A 6 -11.00 2.81 12.12
C GLN A 6 -9.91 1.92 11.53
N SER A 7 -9.64 0.77 12.15
CA SER A 7 -8.67 -0.20 11.63
C SER A 7 -9.09 -0.76 10.27
N PHE A 8 -10.38 -1.04 10.09
CA PHE A 8 -10.90 -1.50 8.79
C PHE A 8 -10.78 -0.44 7.72
N ARG A 9 -11.04 0.83 8.06
CA ARG A 9 -10.86 1.93 7.11
C ARG A 9 -9.41 2.07 6.70
N ASP A 10 -8.51 2.02 7.67
CA ASP A 10 -7.08 2.14 7.40
C ASP A 10 -6.61 1.00 6.51
N LEU A 11 -7.10 -0.21 6.75
CA LEU A 11 -6.77 -1.37 5.94
C LEU A 11 -7.27 -1.20 4.51
N ASP A 12 -8.53 -0.81 4.34
CA ASP A 12 -9.12 -0.60 3.02
C ASP A 12 -8.38 0.49 2.25
N ASP A 13 -8.07 1.60 2.91
CA ASP A 13 -7.35 2.71 2.30
C ASP A 13 -5.96 2.28 1.84
N LEU A 14 -5.26 1.51 2.67
CA LEU A 14 -3.94 1.00 2.32
C LEU A 14 -3.98 0.03 1.15
N VAL A 15 -4.98 -0.85 1.12
CA VAL A 15 -5.15 -1.80 0.01
C VAL A 15 -5.42 -1.05 -1.29
N LEU A 16 -6.30 -0.05 -1.27
CA LEU A 16 -6.61 0.76 -2.44
C LEU A 16 -5.39 1.54 -2.91
N HIS A 17 -4.65 2.11 -1.97
CA HIS A 17 -3.43 2.85 -2.28
C HIS A 17 -2.38 1.93 -2.92
N LEU A 18 -2.21 0.74 -2.37
CA LEU A 18 -1.27 -0.25 -2.91
C LEU A 18 -1.66 -0.67 -4.33
N LYS A 19 -2.94 -0.98 -4.55
CA LYS A 19 -3.44 -1.33 -5.88
C LYS A 19 -3.20 -0.21 -6.88
N GLY A 20 -3.45 1.03 -6.47
CA GLY A 20 -3.22 2.20 -7.32
C GLY A 20 -1.75 2.35 -7.69
N LEU A 21 -0.85 2.18 -6.73
CA LEU A 21 0.60 2.26 -6.99
C LEU A 21 1.07 1.17 -7.95
N VAL A 22 0.61 -0.07 -7.76
CA VAL A 22 0.99 -1.18 -8.63
C VAL A 22 0.48 -0.93 -10.05
N LEU A 23 -0.74 -0.46 -10.19
CA LEU A 23 -1.33 -0.16 -11.50
C LEU A 23 -0.57 0.96 -12.20
N VAL A 24 -0.31 2.06 -11.50
CA VAL A 24 0.41 3.21 -12.06
C VAL A 24 1.82 2.80 -12.46
N ARG A 25 2.51 2.04 -11.61
CA ARG A 25 3.85 1.55 -11.93
C ARG A 25 3.84 0.74 -13.24
N GLY A 26 2.87 -0.17 -13.39
CA GLY A 26 2.73 -0.98 -14.60
C GLY A 26 2.49 -0.14 -15.84
N VAL A 27 1.62 0.85 -15.75
CA VAL A 27 1.32 1.77 -16.86
C VAL A 27 2.55 2.59 -17.23
N ARG A 28 3.27 3.12 -16.24
CA ARG A 28 4.48 3.90 -16.48
C ARG A 28 5.58 3.04 -17.11
N GLU A 29 5.72 1.81 -16.65
CA GLU A 29 6.68 0.86 -17.23
C GLU A 29 6.39 0.62 -18.71
N GLU A 30 5.13 0.37 -19.05
CA GLU A 30 4.71 0.18 -20.44
C GLU A 30 4.97 1.41 -21.30
N ARG A 31 4.92 2.59 -20.71
CA ARG A 31 5.15 3.86 -21.40
C ARG A 31 6.60 4.28 -21.43
N GLY A 32 7.50 3.45 -20.94
CA GLY A 32 8.93 3.67 -21.04
C GLY A 32 9.53 4.51 -19.91
N ALA A 33 8.91 4.48 -18.72
CA ALA A 33 9.49 5.15 -17.56
C ALA A 33 10.90 4.60 -17.28
N ASP A 34 11.80 5.46 -16.83
CA ASP A 34 13.17 5.04 -16.56
C ASP A 34 13.27 4.26 -15.24
N ALA A 35 14.44 3.64 -15.02
CA ALA A 35 14.66 2.81 -13.84
C ALA A 35 14.51 3.57 -12.53
N ASP A 36 14.93 4.84 -12.51
CA ASP A 36 14.82 5.67 -11.29
C ASP A 36 13.37 5.93 -10.93
N GLU A 37 12.54 6.26 -11.92
CA GLU A 37 11.11 6.46 -11.69
C GLU A 37 10.44 5.19 -11.19
N LEU A 38 10.73 4.05 -11.83
CA LEU A 38 10.16 2.77 -11.42
C LEU A 38 10.62 2.37 -10.01
N ALA A 39 11.87 2.68 -9.66
CA ALA A 39 12.39 2.42 -8.32
C ALA A 39 11.66 3.25 -7.27
N MET A 40 11.28 4.49 -7.59
CA MET A 40 10.50 5.34 -6.67
C MET A 40 9.13 4.71 -6.37
N TYR A 41 8.45 4.22 -7.40
CA TYR A 41 7.17 3.52 -7.21
C TYR A 41 7.38 2.24 -6.39
N GLY A 42 8.43 1.49 -6.67
CA GLY A 42 8.76 0.27 -5.92
C GLY A 42 9.00 0.54 -4.45
N ALA A 43 9.74 1.59 -4.12
CA ALA A 43 10.00 1.99 -2.74
C ALA A 43 8.71 2.37 -2.00
N GLU A 44 7.81 3.09 -2.67
CA GLU A 44 6.53 3.46 -2.09
C GLU A 44 5.63 2.24 -1.90
N ILE A 45 5.62 1.32 -2.85
CA ILE A 45 4.89 0.05 -2.73
C ILE A 45 5.39 -0.73 -1.50
N ASP A 46 6.69 -0.83 -1.32
CA ASP A 46 7.26 -1.52 -0.16
C ASP A 46 6.86 -0.87 1.16
N ARG A 47 6.87 0.46 1.20
CA ARG A 47 6.46 1.21 2.38
C ARG A 47 5.00 0.95 2.73
N VAL A 48 4.12 0.97 1.74
CA VAL A 48 2.69 0.70 1.95
C VAL A 48 2.48 -0.76 2.39
N ARG A 49 3.20 -1.69 1.82
CA ARG A 49 3.14 -3.11 2.23
C ARG A 49 3.55 -3.29 3.68
N ASP A 50 4.63 -2.63 4.11
CA ASP A 50 5.09 -2.70 5.50
C ASP A 50 4.04 -2.15 6.45
N ARG A 51 3.44 -1.02 6.09
CA ARG A 51 2.38 -0.42 6.89
C ARG A 51 1.14 -1.32 6.95
N LEU A 52 0.78 -1.92 5.83
CA LEU A 52 -0.34 -2.87 5.76
C LEU A 52 -0.10 -4.06 6.69
N ALA A 53 1.11 -4.63 6.64
CA ALA A 53 1.48 -5.75 7.50
C ALA A 53 1.41 -5.35 8.98
N ALA A 54 1.81 -4.13 9.32
CA ALA A 54 1.74 -3.63 10.70
C ALA A 54 0.28 -3.50 11.17
N VAL A 55 -0.61 -3.00 10.30
CA VAL A 55 -2.03 -2.88 10.63
C VAL A 55 -2.66 -4.25 10.86
N VAL A 56 -2.34 -5.22 9.99
CA VAL A 56 -2.86 -6.58 10.12
C VAL A 56 -2.39 -7.22 11.42
N ARG A 57 -1.10 -7.07 11.76
CA ARG A 57 -0.55 -7.61 13.00
C ARG A 57 -1.20 -6.98 14.24
N ALA A 58 -1.42 -5.67 14.19
CA ALA A 58 -2.08 -4.98 15.30
C ALA A 58 -3.52 -5.48 15.50
N SER A 59 -4.23 -5.75 14.40
CA SER A 59 -5.59 -6.30 14.45
C SER A 59 -5.60 -7.70 15.06
N GLU A 60 -4.63 -8.53 14.71
CA GLU A 60 -4.50 -9.89 15.25
C GLU A 60 -4.22 -9.86 16.75
N GLN A 61 -3.36 -8.93 17.19
CA GLN A 61 -2.99 -8.80 18.61
C GLN A 61 -4.13 -8.24 19.45
N ALA A 62 -5.01 -7.46 18.84
CA ALA A 62 -6.15 -6.86 19.54
C ALA A 62 -7.33 -7.84 19.72
N ALA A 63 -7.31 -8.97 19.05
CA ALA A 63 -8.39 -9.94 19.09
C ALA A 63 -8.43 -10.77 20.39
#